data_09ba32559068cc3ec16657dde71c0646
#
_entry.id   09ba32559068cc3ec16657dde71c0646
#
_cell.length_a   1.000
_cell.length_b   1.000
_cell.length_c   1.000
_cell.angle_alpha   90.00
_cell.angle_beta   90.00
_cell.angle_gamma   90.00
#
_symmetry.space_group_name_H-M   'P 1'
#
loop_
_entity.id
_entity.type
_entity.pdbx_description
1 polymer ?
#
loop_
_entity_poly.entity_id
_entity_poly.type
_entity_poly.pdbx_seq_one_letter_code
_entity_poly.pdbx_strand_id
1 'polypeptide(L)'
;MAAELHVLCAGAVKGLVLALQPGFEASAAVRLRARFGAVGAMRDELAAGSPCDVFVATEAMVASLAASGALRAGSSAAIGRVETAVAARDGARRPEIASAAALRSAFLAATALYIPD
;
A
#
# COMPACT_ATOMS: atom_id res chain seq x y z
N MET A 1 -21.45 14.76 16.90
CA MET A 1 -20.27 13.85 16.73
C MET A 1 -19.86 13.87 15.27
N ALA A 2 -18.58 13.94 15.02
CA ALA A 2 -18.07 13.79 13.66
C ALA A 2 -18.31 12.36 13.16
N ALA A 3 -18.69 12.20 11.90
CA ALA A 3 -18.75 10.90 11.27
C ALA A 3 -17.35 10.28 11.22
N GLU A 4 -17.25 8.97 11.31
CA GLU A 4 -15.99 8.24 11.16
C GLU A 4 -15.93 7.58 9.78
N LEU A 5 -14.74 7.57 9.20
CA LEU A 5 -14.41 6.95 7.93
C LEU A 5 -13.27 5.95 8.17
N HIS A 6 -13.55 4.68 7.92
CA HIS A 6 -12.59 3.61 8.12
C HIS A 6 -11.81 3.35 6.84
N VAL A 7 -10.48 3.40 6.95
CA VAL A 7 -9.57 3.24 5.82
C VAL A 7 -8.65 2.05 6.07
N LEU A 8 -8.64 1.08 5.17
CA LEU A 8 -7.62 0.05 5.08
C LEU A 8 -6.62 0.45 4.00
N CYS A 9 -5.37 0.63 4.36
CA CYS A 9 -4.38 1.28 3.50
C CYS A 9 -3.07 0.51 3.43
N ALA A 10 -2.59 0.29 2.22
CA ALA A 10 -1.24 -0.23 1.99
C ALA A 10 -0.18 0.68 2.62
N GLY A 11 0.79 0.11 3.31
CA GLY A 11 1.83 0.84 4.02
C GLY A 11 2.70 1.74 3.14
N ALA A 12 2.82 1.43 1.85
CA ALA A 12 3.59 2.22 0.89
C ALA A 12 3.13 3.69 0.77
N VAL A 13 1.86 3.98 1.04
CA VAL A 13 1.29 5.34 0.99
C VAL A 13 0.88 5.88 2.36
N LYS A 14 1.31 5.24 3.44
CA LYS A 14 1.03 5.67 4.81
C LYS A 14 1.41 7.14 5.05
N GLY A 15 2.62 7.52 4.64
CA GLY A 15 3.10 8.90 4.82
C GLY A 15 2.21 9.92 4.11
N LEU A 16 1.75 9.62 2.91
CA LEU A 16 0.83 10.47 2.16
C LEU A 16 -0.51 10.63 2.88
N VAL A 17 -1.11 9.53 3.31
CA VAL A 17 -2.40 9.54 4.01
C VAL A 17 -2.31 10.34 5.29
N LEU A 18 -1.28 10.11 6.11
CA LEU A 18 -1.07 10.84 7.37
C LEU A 18 -0.84 12.33 7.14
N ALA A 19 -0.15 12.72 6.07
CA ALA A 19 0.07 14.12 5.73
C ALA A 19 -1.22 14.85 5.30
N LEU A 20 -2.12 14.15 4.61
CA LEU A 20 -3.38 14.71 4.13
C LEU A 20 -4.50 14.68 5.17
N GLN A 21 -4.42 13.80 6.13
CA GLN A 21 -5.49 13.53 7.11
C GLN A 21 -5.98 14.79 7.84
N PRO A 22 -5.13 15.66 8.42
CA PRO A 22 -5.62 16.81 9.17
C PRO A 22 -6.44 17.78 8.33
N GLY A 23 -5.98 18.06 7.10
CA GLY A 23 -6.69 18.94 6.17
C GLY A 23 -8.01 18.35 5.71
N PHE A 24 -8.04 17.06 5.44
CA PHE A 24 -9.25 16.36 5.05
C PHE A 24 -10.28 16.33 6.19
N GLU A 25 -9.87 15.96 7.40
CA GLU A 25 -10.76 15.93 8.57
C GLU A 25 -11.38 17.29 8.86
N ALA A 26 -10.59 18.37 8.73
CA ALA A 26 -11.08 19.73 8.92
C ALA A 26 -12.08 20.15 7.85
N SER A 27 -11.84 19.80 6.58
CA SER A 27 -12.69 20.22 5.46
C SER A 27 -13.98 19.39 5.33
N ALA A 28 -13.90 18.11 5.62
CA ALA A 28 -15.03 17.18 5.46
C ALA A 28 -15.86 16.97 6.73
N ALA A 29 -15.41 17.51 7.87
CA ALA A 29 -16.03 17.31 9.19
C ALA A 29 -16.20 15.82 9.56
N VAL A 30 -15.23 14.99 9.14
CA VAL A 30 -15.16 13.56 9.46
C VAL A 30 -13.85 13.23 10.16
N ARG A 31 -13.81 12.10 10.84
CA ARG A 31 -12.57 11.56 11.43
C ARG A 31 -12.14 10.32 10.68
N LEU A 32 -10.88 10.25 10.27
CA LEU A 32 -10.31 9.08 9.64
C LEU A 32 -9.83 8.08 10.70
N ARG A 33 -10.24 6.83 10.52
CA ARG A 33 -9.74 5.66 11.25
C ARG A 33 -8.96 4.79 10.28
N ALA A 34 -7.68 5.13 10.08
CA ALA A 34 -6.83 4.42 9.12
C ALA A 34 -6.04 3.30 9.80
N ARG A 35 -6.00 2.15 9.15
CA ARG A 35 -5.13 1.02 9.47
C ARG A 35 -4.18 0.80 8.30
N PHE A 36 -2.92 0.53 8.60
CA PHE A 36 -1.87 0.39 7.60
C PHE A 36 -1.19 -0.96 7.71
N GLY A 37 -0.81 -1.51 6.59
CA GLY A 37 -0.09 -2.77 6.55
C GLY A 37 0.23 -3.22 5.12
N ALA A 38 0.76 -4.42 4.99
CA ALA A 38 0.97 -5.05 3.69
C ALA A 38 -0.36 -5.20 2.94
N VAL A 39 -0.32 -5.13 1.62
CA VAL A 39 -1.53 -5.21 0.77
C VAL A 39 -2.33 -6.49 1.05
N GLY A 40 -1.63 -7.62 1.19
CA GLY A 40 -2.27 -8.91 1.52
C GLY A 40 -2.96 -8.89 2.89
N ALA A 41 -2.33 -8.32 3.91
CA ALA A 41 -2.92 -8.19 5.24
C ALA A 41 -4.18 -7.31 5.22
N MET A 42 -4.15 -6.21 4.49
CA MET A 42 -5.32 -5.33 4.35
C MET A 42 -6.47 -6.01 3.61
N ARG A 43 -6.18 -6.79 2.58
CA ARG A 43 -7.16 -7.64 1.89
C ARG A 43 -7.79 -8.64 2.86
N ASP A 44 -6.98 -9.29 3.69
CA ASP A 44 -7.47 -10.30 4.64
C ASP A 44 -8.35 -9.66 5.73
N GLU A 45 -8.02 -8.47 6.19
CA GLU A 45 -8.87 -7.71 7.10
C GLU A 45 -10.22 -7.34 6.45
N LEU A 46 -10.23 -6.93 5.19
CA LEU A 46 -11.46 -6.66 4.46
C LEU A 46 -12.31 -7.93 4.35
N ALA A 47 -11.70 -9.06 4.00
CA ALA A 47 -12.38 -10.35 3.90
C ALA A 47 -12.93 -10.84 5.25
N ALA A 48 -12.26 -10.52 6.34
CA ALA A 48 -12.71 -10.84 7.71
C ALA A 48 -13.84 -9.94 8.21
N GLY A 49 -14.28 -8.94 7.42
CA GLY A 49 -15.36 -8.05 7.78
C GLY A 49 -14.94 -6.85 8.64
N SER A 50 -13.67 -6.50 8.68
CA SER A 50 -13.23 -5.26 9.31
C SER A 50 -13.92 -4.05 8.69
N PRO A 51 -14.29 -3.03 9.49
CA PRO A 51 -14.89 -1.82 8.96
C PRO A 51 -13.97 -1.18 7.90
N CYS A 52 -14.52 -0.91 6.72
CA CYS A 52 -13.78 -0.34 5.60
C CYS A 52 -14.70 0.45 4.69
N ASP A 53 -14.56 1.76 4.69
CA ASP A 53 -15.24 2.66 3.79
C ASP A 53 -14.37 2.97 2.56
N VAL A 54 -13.04 3.01 2.76
CA VAL A 54 -12.05 3.27 1.70
C VAL A 54 -10.92 2.25 1.79
N PHE A 55 -10.62 1.63 0.66
CA PHE A 55 -9.52 0.67 0.52
C PHE A 55 -8.43 1.22 -0.39
N VAL A 56 -7.22 1.37 0.12
CA VAL A 56 -6.07 1.91 -0.63
C VAL A 56 -5.03 0.82 -0.82
N ALA A 57 -4.82 0.43 -2.06
CA ALA A 57 -3.91 -0.67 -2.39
C ALA A 57 -3.35 -0.51 -3.81
N THR A 58 -2.64 -1.53 -4.29
CA THR A 58 -2.18 -1.57 -5.67
C THR A 58 -3.35 -1.66 -6.65
N GLU A 59 -3.17 -1.13 -7.85
CA GLU A 59 -4.16 -1.19 -8.92
C GLU A 59 -4.67 -2.63 -9.16
N ALA A 60 -3.76 -3.60 -9.21
CA ALA A 60 -4.11 -5.00 -9.41
C ALA A 60 -5.00 -5.56 -8.27
N MET A 61 -4.69 -5.24 -7.03
CA MET A 61 -5.49 -5.66 -5.88
C MET A 61 -6.89 -5.04 -5.91
N VAL A 62 -6.98 -3.75 -6.18
CA VAL A 62 -8.27 -3.04 -6.27
C VAL A 62 -9.12 -3.60 -7.40
N ALA A 63 -8.53 -3.86 -8.58
CA ALA A 63 -9.23 -4.48 -9.70
C ALA A 63 -9.77 -5.88 -9.36
N SER A 64 -8.96 -6.70 -8.71
CA SER A 64 -9.36 -8.06 -8.28
C SER A 64 -10.51 -8.02 -7.28
N LEU A 65 -10.44 -7.15 -6.28
CA LEU A 65 -11.49 -7.02 -5.28
C LEU A 65 -12.78 -6.43 -5.85
N ALA A 66 -12.70 -5.50 -6.80
CA ALA A 66 -13.86 -5.00 -7.52
C ALA A 66 -14.51 -6.09 -8.38
N ALA A 67 -13.72 -6.90 -9.08
CA ALA A 67 -14.22 -8.02 -9.87
C ALA A 67 -14.94 -9.09 -9.02
N SER A 68 -14.46 -9.32 -7.81
CA SER A 68 -15.08 -10.27 -6.86
C SER A 68 -16.32 -9.70 -6.13
N GLY A 69 -16.62 -8.42 -6.30
CA GLY A 69 -17.72 -7.73 -5.60
C GLY A 69 -17.39 -7.27 -4.18
N ALA A 70 -16.14 -7.46 -3.71
CA ALA A 70 -15.71 -7.00 -2.38
C ALA A 70 -15.58 -5.46 -2.31
N LEU A 71 -15.30 -4.81 -3.43
CA LEU A 71 -15.31 -3.37 -3.58
C LEU A 71 -16.39 -2.96 -4.60
N ARG A 72 -16.93 -1.76 -4.41
CA ARG A 72 -17.95 -1.21 -5.32
C ARG A 72 -17.33 -0.98 -6.71
N ALA A 73 -17.92 -1.56 -7.73
CA ALA A 73 -17.50 -1.37 -9.12
C ALA A 73 -17.62 0.11 -9.52
N GLY A 74 -16.64 0.60 -10.29
CA GLY A 74 -16.61 1.98 -10.78
C GLY A 74 -16.26 3.03 -9.73
N SER A 75 -15.86 2.64 -8.52
CA SER A 75 -15.51 3.57 -7.43
C SER A 75 -14.00 3.77 -7.28
N SER A 76 -13.17 3.11 -8.09
CA SER A 76 -11.72 3.21 -7.98
C SER A 76 -11.15 4.46 -8.66
N ALA A 77 -10.14 5.04 -8.06
CA ALA A 77 -9.37 6.15 -8.63
C ALA A 77 -7.89 5.95 -8.37
N ALA A 78 -7.05 6.27 -9.35
CA ALA A 78 -5.60 6.25 -9.16
C ALA A 78 -5.16 7.45 -8.32
N ILE A 79 -4.31 7.22 -7.32
CA ILE A 79 -3.79 8.28 -6.45
C ILE A 79 -2.31 8.60 -6.70
N GLY A 80 -1.63 7.79 -7.49
CA GLY A 80 -0.22 7.99 -7.83
C GLY A 80 0.52 6.70 -8.12
N ARG A 81 1.84 6.80 -8.21
CA ARG A 81 2.75 5.67 -8.40
C ARG A 81 3.78 5.64 -7.29
N VAL A 82 4.15 4.45 -6.86
CA VAL A 82 5.22 4.20 -5.90
C VAL A 82 6.29 3.40 -6.61
N GLU A 83 7.53 3.88 -6.55
CA GLU A 83 8.67 3.15 -7.09
C GLU A 83 9.19 2.14 -6.06
N THR A 84 9.57 0.97 -6.54
CA THR A 84 10.28 -0.01 -5.73
C THR A 84 11.77 0.22 -5.88
N ALA A 85 12.48 0.27 -4.76
CA ALA A 85 13.92 0.46 -4.72
C ALA A 85 14.60 -0.73 -4.03
N VAL A 86 15.87 -0.92 -4.38
CA VAL A 86 16.74 -1.89 -3.70
C VAL A 86 17.68 -1.13 -2.78
N ALA A 87 17.69 -1.48 -1.50
CA ALA A 87 18.60 -0.95 -0.52
C ALA A 87 19.63 -2.01 -0.12
N ALA A 88 20.87 -1.60 0.05
CA ALA A 88 21.93 -2.44 0.61
C ALA A 88 22.33 -1.88 1.98
N ARG A 89 22.89 -2.75 2.84
CA ARG A 89 23.46 -2.33 4.12
C ARG A 89 24.49 -1.22 3.91
N ASP A 90 24.55 -0.27 4.80
CA ASP A 90 25.60 0.75 4.81
C ASP A 90 26.98 0.11 4.84
N GLY A 91 27.91 0.62 4.01
CA GLY A 91 29.24 0.07 3.81
C GLY A 91 29.33 -1.19 2.92
N ALA A 92 28.20 -1.79 2.54
CA ALA A 92 28.19 -2.91 1.59
C ALA A 92 28.34 -2.40 0.14
N ARG A 93 28.89 -3.26 -0.73
CA ARG A 93 28.95 -2.97 -2.17
C ARG A 93 27.52 -2.82 -2.71
N ARG A 94 27.27 -1.75 -3.44
CA ARG A 94 25.99 -1.56 -4.14
C ARG A 94 25.81 -2.63 -5.20
N PRO A 95 24.67 -3.31 -5.22
CA PRO A 95 24.39 -4.29 -6.27
C PRO A 95 24.17 -3.60 -7.62
N GLU A 96 24.56 -4.28 -8.68
CA GLU A 96 24.25 -3.85 -10.04
C GLU A 96 22.82 -4.23 -10.37
N ILE A 97 21.96 -3.26 -10.67
CA ILE A 97 20.53 -3.48 -10.92
C ILE A 97 20.00 -2.75 -12.17
N ALA A 98 20.91 -2.35 -13.07
CA ALA A 98 20.54 -1.59 -14.27
C ALA A 98 19.68 -2.36 -15.29
N SER A 99 19.56 -3.67 -15.16
CA SER A 99 18.73 -4.52 -16.00
C SER A 99 18.07 -5.61 -15.18
N ALA A 100 17.03 -6.23 -15.73
CA ALA A 100 16.39 -7.38 -15.10
C ALA A 100 17.36 -8.55 -14.86
N ALA A 101 18.27 -8.80 -15.80
CA ALA A 101 19.30 -9.82 -15.65
C ALA A 101 20.28 -9.48 -14.52
N ALA A 102 20.73 -8.23 -14.42
CA ALA A 102 21.59 -7.77 -13.35
C ALA A 102 20.92 -7.86 -11.98
N LEU A 103 19.67 -7.44 -11.89
CA LEU A 103 18.85 -7.56 -10.67
C LEU A 103 18.71 -9.02 -10.24
N ARG A 104 18.39 -9.92 -11.18
CA ARG A 104 18.30 -11.36 -10.91
C ARG A 104 19.62 -11.90 -10.37
N SER A 105 20.74 -11.55 -11.00
CA SER A 105 22.08 -11.98 -10.57
C SER A 105 22.40 -11.44 -9.16
N ALA A 106 22.06 -10.19 -8.87
CA ALA A 106 22.25 -9.60 -7.55
C ALA A 106 21.44 -10.34 -6.47
N PHE A 107 20.21 -10.70 -6.75
CA PHE A 107 19.36 -11.46 -5.83
C PHE A 107 19.89 -12.87 -5.59
N LEU A 108 20.35 -13.55 -6.63
CA LEU A 108 20.94 -14.90 -6.50
C LEU A 108 22.26 -14.90 -5.74
N ALA A 109 23.03 -13.81 -5.79
CA ALA A 109 24.29 -13.67 -5.09
C ALA A 109 24.14 -13.19 -3.64
N ALA A 110 22.96 -12.72 -3.26
CA ALA A 110 22.72 -12.21 -1.92
C ALA A 110 22.67 -13.34 -0.88
N THR A 111 23.29 -13.12 0.28
CA THR A 111 23.20 -14.05 1.41
C THR A 111 21.87 -13.98 2.13
N ALA A 112 21.19 -12.84 2.06
CA ALA A 112 19.85 -12.63 2.60
C ALA A 112 19.12 -11.59 1.77
N LEU A 113 17.81 -11.81 1.55
CA LEU A 113 16.90 -10.88 0.92
C LEU A 113 15.74 -10.60 1.88
N TYR A 114 15.41 -9.32 2.02
CA TYR A 114 14.24 -8.87 2.77
C TYR A 114 13.27 -8.23 1.77
N ILE A 115 12.11 -8.81 1.63
CA ILE A 115 11.07 -8.38 0.69
C ILE A 115 9.81 -8.11 1.49
N PRO A 116 9.13 -6.96 1.29
CA PRO A 116 7.83 -6.73 1.90
C PRO A 116 6.80 -7.74 1.38
N ASP A 117 5.98 -8.24 2.25
CA ASP A 117 4.87 -9.17 1.99
C ASP A 117 3.55 -8.46 1.59
#